data_a8d558e6f4cdd526409e044e3cba2ac9
#
_entry.id   a8d558e6f4cdd526409e044e3cba2ac9
#
_cell.length_a   1.000
_cell.length_b   1.000
_cell.length_c   1.000
_cell.angle_alpha   90.00
_cell.angle_beta   90.00
_cell.angle_gamma   90.00
#
_symmetry.space_group_name_H-M   'P 1'
#
loop_
_entity.id
_entity.type
_entity.pdbx_description
1 polymer ?
#
loop_
_entity_poly.entity_id
_entity_poly.type
_entity_poly.pdbx_seq_one_letter_code
_entity_poly.pdbx_strand_id
1 'polypeptide(L)'
;GSHPTTFEIPFDGTVRVVLANGDVLHEHAVESGDIWRAASTRKAPIEDWVKLAIDRQKAEGCQAIFWLDAARAHDAVLIGLVKPLLEKAGAADRFRILSPREATRLTLETIRKGENSIAITGNVLRDYLTDLFPILELGTSAKMLSIVKLMQGGGLFETGAGGSAPKHV
;
A
#
# COMPACT_ATOMS: atom_id res chain seq x y z
N GLY A 1 11.80 -14.54 0.54
CA GLY A 1 11.54 -13.14 0.32
C GLY A 1 12.14 -12.64 -0.97
N SER A 2 11.46 -11.70 -1.57
CA SER A 2 11.90 -11.06 -2.83
C SER A 2 12.83 -9.86 -2.60
N HIS A 3 13.15 -9.55 -1.35
CA HIS A 3 14.02 -8.43 -0.99
C HIS A 3 15.40 -8.93 -0.57
N PRO A 4 16.49 -8.30 -1.05
CA PRO A 4 17.85 -8.67 -0.67
C PRO A 4 18.15 -8.40 0.82
N THR A 5 17.29 -7.64 1.49
CA THR A 5 17.36 -7.31 2.91
C THR A 5 16.43 -8.16 3.78
N THR A 6 15.89 -9.25 3.27
CA THR A 6 15.08 -10.20 4.03
C THR A 6 15.94 -11.41 4.37
N PHE A 7 16.05 -11.75 5.64
CA PHE A 7 16.80 -12.93 6.11
C PHE A 7 16.20 -13.49 7.41
N GLU A 8 16.47 -14.77 7.65
CA GLU A 8 16.14 -15.43 8.90
C GLU A 8 17.26 -15.14 9.91
N ILE A 9 16.86 -14.89 11.16
CA ILE A 9 17.77 -14.68 12.29
C ILE A 9 18.28 -16.04 12.79
N PRO A 10 19.60 -16.30 12.76
CA PRO A 10 20.12 -17.63 13.12
C PRO A 10 20.31 -17.83 14.63
N PHE A 11 20.25 -16.79 15.45
CA PHE A 11 20.45 -16.84 16.91
C PHE A 11 19.84 -15.61 17.58
N ASP A 12 19.57 -15.72 18.86
CA ASP A 12 19.07 -14.59 19.67
C ASP A 12 20.08 -13.45 19.72
N GLY A 13 19.60 -12.22 19.63
CA GLY A 13 20.51 -11.08 19.62
C GLY A 13 19.82 -9.76 19.35
N THR A 14 20.57 -8.87 18.70
CA THR A 14 20.07 -7.54 18.35
C THR A 14 20.40 -7.23 16.89
N VAL A 15 19.38 -6.85 16.12
CA VAL A 15 19.57 -6.35 14.76
C VAL A 15 19.60 -4.83 14.80
N ARG A 16 20.56 -4.25 14.11
CA ARG A 16 20.71 -2.81 13.95
C ARG A 16 20.69 -2.39 12.50
N VAL A 17 20.02 -1.28 12.23
CA VAL A 17 20.14 -0.55 10.97
C VAL A 17 21.10 0.59 11.19
N VAL A 18 22.27 0.50 10.57
CA VAL A 18 23.37 1.44 10.79
C VAL A 18 23.62 2.22 9.50
N LEU A 19 23.74 3.54 9.61
CA LEU A 19 24.13 4.41 8.52
C LEU A 19 25.62 4.30 8.20
N ALA A 20 26.01 4.76 7.02
CA ALA A 20 27.40 4.76 6.59
C ALA A 20 28.35 5.58 7.50
N ASN A 21 27.82 6.58 8.21
CA ASN A 21 28.57 7.38 9.19
C ASN A 21 28.66 6.70 10.59
N GLY A 22 28.06 5.52 10.76
CA GLY A 22 28.07 4.77 12.01
C GLY A 22 26.88 5.01 12.94
N ASP A 23 25.99 5.92 12.61
CA ASP A 23 24.78 6.18 13.41
C ASP A 23 23.79 5.02 13.33
N VAL A 24 23.24 4.62 14.47
CA VAL A 24 22.22 3.60 14.57
C VAL A 24 20.85 4.24 14.40
N LEU A 25 20.15 3.90 13.31
CA LEU A 25 18.78 4.37 13.03
C LEU A 25 17.74 3.58 13.80
N HIS A 26 17.90 2.26 13.82
CA HIS A 26 16.99 1.34 14.47
C HIS A 26 17.77 0.22 15.15
N GLU A 27 17.26 -0.19 16.30
CA GLU A 27 17.78 -1.33 17.06
C GLU A 27 16.59 -2.14 17.59
N HIS A 28 16.62 -3.45 17.38
CA HIS A 28 15.57 -4.36 17.81
C HIS A 28 16.17 -5.65 18.38
N ALA A 29 15.66 -6.08 19.53
CA ALA A 29 15.91 -7.42 20.02
C ALA A 29 15.19 -8.42 19.11
N VAL A 30 15.85 -9.54 18.82
CA VAL A 30 15.37 -10.59 17.94
C VAL A 30 15.70 -11.96 18.52
N GLU A 31 14.91 -12.96 18.16
CA GLU A 31 15.09 -14.35 18.56
C GLU A 31 15.46 -15.21 17.34
N SER A 32 16.05 -16.38 17.61
CA SER A 32 16.36 -17.34 16.57
C SER A 32 15.09 -17.79 15.83
N GLY A 33 15.13 -17.75 14.51
CA GLY A 33 13.99 -18.08 13.65
C GLY A 33 13.12 -16.87 13.25
N ASP A 34 13.35 -15.69 13.83
CA ASP A 34 12.68 -14.47 13.39
C ASP A 34 13.04 -14.15 11.94
N ILE A 35 12.08 -13.55 11.24
CA ILE A 35 12.31 -13.03 9.89
C ILE A 35 12.51 -11.52 9.96
N TRP A 36 13.72 -11.09 9.65
CA TRP A 36 14.06 -9.68 9.56
C TRP A 36 13.93 -9.18 8.12
N ARG A 37 13.37 -8.00 7.99
CA ARG A 37 13.32 -7.29 6.71
C ARG A 37 13.46 -5.79 6.93
N ALA A 38 14.35 -5.16 6.19
CA ALA A 38 14.46 -3.70 6.11
C ALA A 38 14.23 -3.23 4.68
N ALA A 39 13.49 -2.15 4.54
CA ALA A 39 13.27 -1.49 3.25
C ALA A 39 13.21 0.04 3.47
N SER A 40 13.83 0.79 2.58
CA SER A 40 13.71 2.24 2.57
C SER A 40 12.58 2.67 1.64
N THR A 41 11.71 3.53 2.12
CA THR A 41 10.66 4.15 1.30
C THR A 41 11.09 5.56 0.93
N ARG A 42 11.03 5.89 -0.36
CA ARG A 42 11.39 7.22 -0.87
C ARG A 42 10.13 8.06 -1.06
N LYS A 43 10.29 9.38 -0.94
CA LYS A 43 9.18 10.33 -1.07
C LYS A 43 8.59 10.36 -2.47
N ALA A 44 9.43 10.38 -3.51
CA ALA A 44 8.97 10.46 -4.90
C ALA A 44 8.03 9.32 -5.32
N PRO A 45 8.28 8.03 -4.99
CA PRO A 45 7.31 6.97 -5.24
C PRO A 45 5.98 7.15 -4.52
N ILE A 46 5.97 7.75 -3.32
CA ILE A 46 4.72 8.03 -2.58
C ILE A 46 3.94 9.14 -3.30
N GLU A 47 4.60 10.20 -3.74
CA GLU A 47 3.98 11.28 -4.50
C GLU A 47 3.36 10.77 -5.80
N ASP A 48 4.06 9.89 -6.52
CA ASP A 48 3.57 9.25 -7.75
C ASP A 48 2.36 8.34 -7.47
N TRP A 49 2.40 7.59 -6.38
CA TRP A 49 1.30 6.74 -5.93
C TRP A 49 0.04 7.54 -5.61
N VAL A 50 0.16 8.65 -4.88
CA VAL A 50 -0.96 9.54 -4.57
C VAL A 50 -1.49 10.20 -5.84
N LYS A 51 -0.61 10.66 -6.73
CA LYS A 51 -1.00 11.21 -8.03
C LYS A 51 -1.80 10.20 -8.85
N LEU A 52 -1.33 8.97 -8.94
CA LEU A 52 -2.03 7.89 -9.64
C LEU A 52 -3.43 7.66 -9.05
N ALA A 53 -3.55 7.65 -7.72
CA ALA A 53 -4.83 7.52 -7.03
C ALA A 53 -5.80 8.65 -7.42
N ILE A 54 -5.31 9.90 -7.46
CA ILE A 54 -6.11 11.07 -7.85
C ILE A 54 -6.56 10.95 -9.30
N ASP A 55 -5.66 10.60 -10.21
CA ASP A 55 -5.96 10.49 -11.64
C ASP A 55 -7.01 9.37 -11.88
N ARG A 56 -6.90 8.24 -11.19
CA ARG A 56 -7.87 7.14 -11.29
C ARG A 56 -9.22 7.50 -10.68
N GLN A 57 -9.25 8.14 -9.53
CA GLN A 57 -10.49 8.59 -8.91
C GLN A 57 -11.23 9.57 -9.81
N LYS A 58 -10.51 10.49 -10.49
CA LYS A 58 -11.11 11.41 -11.46
C LYS A 58 -11.68 10.68 -12.67
N ALA A 59 -10.98 9.67 -13.18
CA ALA A 59 -11.40 8.92 -14.36
C ALA A 59 -12.62 8.04 -14.08
N GLU A 60 -12.68 7.38 -12.92
CA GLU A 60 -13.74 6.44 -12.56
C GLU A 60 -14.93 7.13 -11.87
N GLY A 61 -14.72 8.28 -11.21
CA GLY A 61 -15.75 9.02 -10.49
C GLY A 61 -16.35 8.29 -9.27
N CYS A 62 -15.71 7.20 -8.83
CA CYS A 62 -16.21 6.37 -7.75
C CYS A 62 -15.49 6.62 -6.42
N GLN A 63 -15.97 5.97 -5.36
CA GLN A 63 -15.35 6.03 -4.05
C GLN A 63 -13.89 5.57 -4.10
N ALA A 64 -13.02 6.29 -3.38
CA ALA A 64 -11.61 5.97 -3.27
C ALA A 64 -11.17 5.99 -1.80
N ILE A 65 -10.50 4.93 -1.36
CA ILE A 65 -10.13 4.70 0.03
C ILE A 65 -8.65 4.35 0.11
N PHE A 66 -7.88 5.14 0.88
CA PHE A 66 -6.55 4.75 1.33
C PHE A 66 -6.70 3.79 2.52
N TRP A 67 -6.16 2.60 2.39
CA TRP A 67 -6.18 1.57 3.42
C TRP A 67 -4.94 1.72 4.31
N LEU A 68 -5.02 2.62 5.27
CA LEU A 68 -3.93 2.96 6.17
C LEU A 68 -4.40 2.95 7.61
N ASP A 69 -3.71 2.22 8.46
CA ASP A 69 -3.98 2.13 9.88
C ASP A 69 -3.09 3.09 10.67
N ALA A 70 -3.70 4.09 11.29
CA ALA A 70 -2.97 5.06 12.11
C ALA A 70 -2.24 4.43 13.33
N ALA A 71 -2.68 3.25 13.77
CA ALA A 71 -2.01 2.52 14.85
C ALA A 71 -0.74 1.79 14.39
N ARG A 72 -0.54 1.63 13.09
CA ARG A 72 0.66 1.02 12.50
C ARG A 72 1.67 2.11 12.17
N ALA A 73 2.88 2.03 12.71
CA ALA A 73 3.90 3.08 12.57
C ALA A 73 4.19 3.49 11.12
N HIS A 74 4.34 2.51 10.21
CA HIS A 74 4.56 2.79 8.78
C HIS A 74 3.39 3.53 8.15
N ASP A 75 2.16 3.10 8.42
CA ASP A 75 0.95 3.72 7.87
C ASP A 75 0.72 5.11 8.45
N ALA A 76 1.05 5.35 9.73
CA ALA A 76 0.98 6.67 10.34
C ALA A 76 1.89 7.67 9.62
N VAL A 77 3.10 7.27 9.24
CA VAL A 77 4.01 8.09 8.43
C VAL A 77 3.42 8.36 7.05
N LEU A 78 2.86 7.34 6.38
CA LEU A 78 2.19 7.50 5.08
C LEU A 78 0.99 8.45 5.16
N ILE A 79 0.16 8.35 6.18
CA ILE A 79 -0.97 9.27 6.40
C ILE A 79 -0.47 10.71 6.50
N GLY A 80 0.62 10.96 7.22
CA GLY A 80 1.26 12.27 7.33
C GLY A 80 1.78 12.84 6.00
N LEU A 81 2.11 11.98 5.04
CA LEU A 81 2.54 12.38 3.70
C LEU A 81 1.37 12.51 2.71
N VAL A 82 0.40 11.63 2.81
CA VAL A 82 -0.76 11.57 1.89
C VAL A 82 -1.69 12.78 2.06
N LYS A 83 -2.04 13.11 3.31
CA LYS A 83 -2.98 14.21 3.59
C LYS A 83 -2.58 15.55 2.94
N PRO A 84 -1.36 16.06 3.12
CA PRO A 84 -0.93 17.31 2.48
C PRO A 84 -0.92 17.24 0.95
N LEU A 85 -0.62 16.07 0.37
CA LEU A 85 -0.64 15.88 -1.08
C LEU A 85 -2.06 15.95 -1.64
N LEU A 86 -3.04 15.36 -0.95
CA LEU A 86 -4.45 15.44 -1.32
C LEU A 86 -4.99 16.87 -1.18
N GLU A 87 -4.64 17.57 -0.11
CA GLU A 87 -5.01 18.97 0.11
C GLU A 87 -4.45 19.87 -0.99
N LYS A 88 -3.17 19.75 -1.29
CA LYS A 88 -2.50 20.49 -2.36
C LYS A 88 -3.15 20.26 -3.72
N ALA A 89 -3.65 19.07 -3.96
CA ALA A 89 -4.35 18.71 -5.21
C ALA A 89 -5.84 19.12 -5.23
N GLY A 90 -6.37 19.69 -4.13
CA GLY A 90 -7.80 19.99 -4.00
C GLY A 90 -8.68 18.74 -4.07
N ALA A 91 -8.20 17.63 -3.54
CA ALA A 91 -8.82 16.32 -3.68
C ALA A 91 -9.19 15.68 -2.32
N ALA A 92 -8.93 16.35 -1.20
CA ALA A 92 -9.06 15.77 0.12
C ALA A 92 -10.47 15.23 0.44
N ASP A 93 -11.50 15.90 -0.06
CA ASP A 93 -12.91 15.55 0.13
C ASP A 93 -13.36 14.30 -0.67
N ARG A 94 -12.58 13.91 -1.68
CA ARG A 94 -12.88 12.76 -2.56
C ARG A 94 -12.29 11.45 -2.07
N PHE A 95 -11.44 11.51 -1.06
CA PHE A 95 -10.73 10.35 -0.52
C PHE A 95 -11.05 10.12 0.94
N ARG A 96 -11.11 8.85 1.31
CA ARG A 96 -11.13 8.44 2.72
C ARG A 96 -9.81 7.77 3.06
N ILE A 97 -9.38 7.92 4.30
CA ILE A 97 -8.25 7.19 4.89
C ILE A 97 -8.83 6.38 6.04
N LEU A 98 -8.86 5.07 5.88
CA LEU A 98 -9.50 4.16 6.81
C LEU A 98 -8.57 2.99 7.15
N SER A 99 -8.71 2.47 8.37
CA SER A 99 -8.06 1.21 8.73
C SER A 99 -8.54 0.06 7.83
N PRO A 100 -7.78 -1.02 7.65
CA PRO A 100 -8.18 -2.16 6.83
C PRO A 100 -9.56 -2.71 7.19
N ARG A 101 -9.90 -2.75 8.48
CA ARG A 101 -11.21 -3.23 8.95
C ARG A 101 -12.36 -2.33 8.49
N GLU A 102 -12.21 -1.03 8.65
CA GLU A 102 -13.22 -0.05 8.26
C GLU A 102 -13.33 0.06 6.74
N ALA A 103 -12.19 0.07 6.06
CA ALA A 103 -12.12 0.10 4.60
C ALA A 103 -12.80 -1.14 3.98
N THR A 104 -12.58 -2.33 4.53
CA THR A 104 -13.25 -3.57 4.10
C THR A 104 -14.76 -3.45 4.24
N ARG A 105 -15.24 -3.00 5.42
CA ARG A 105 -16.69 -2.85 5.66
C ARG A 105 -17.31 -1.90 4.64
N LEU A 106 -16.74 -0.72 4.49
CA LEU A 106 -17.25 0.29 3.56
C LEU A 106 -17.20 -0.18 2.11
N THR A 107 -16.12 -0.86 1.70
CA THR A 107 -16.00 -1.42 0.35
C THR A 107 -17.09 -2.47 0.09
N LEU A 108 -17.35 -3.36 1.04
CA LEU A 108 -18.43 -4.36 0.93
C LEU A 108 -19.82 -3.73 0.84
N GLU A 109 -20.09 -2.70 1.64
CA GLU A 109 -21.34 -1.96 1.59
C GLU A 109 -21.55 -1.28 0.23
N THR A 110 -20.47 -0.71 -0.33
CA THR A 110 -20.47 -0.06 -1.65
C THR A 110 -20.74 -1.07 -2.77
N ILE A 111 -20.01 -2.19 -2.77
CA ILE A 111 -20.17 -3.25 -3.78
C ILE A 111 -21.57 -3.87 -3.75
N ARG A 112 -22.15 -4.07 -2.56
CA ARG A 112 -23.53 -4.60 -2.43
C ARG A 112 -24.60 -3.70 -3.07
N LYS A 113 -24.29 -2.41 -3.22
CA LYS A 113 -25.16 -1.46 -3.94
C LYS A 113 -24.91 -1.48 -5.47
N GLY A 114 -23.97 -2.27 -5.94
CA GLY A 114 -23.56 -2.30 -7.35
C GLY A 114 -22.63 -1.15 -7.75
N GLU A 115 -22.05 -0.45 -6.77
CA GLU A 115 -21.16 0.68 -6.99
C GLU A 115 -19.69 0.23 -6.97
N ASN A 116 -18.85 0.92 -7.73
CA ASN A 116 -17.40 0.66 -7.76
C ASN A 116 -16.69 1.33 -6.58
N SER A 117 -15.56 0.75 -6.16
CA SER A 117 -14.68 1.30 -5.14
C SER A 117 -13.23 1.14 -5.56
N ILE A 118 -12.41 2.14 -5.29
CA ILE A 118 -10.96 2.10 -5.49
C ILE A 118 -10.29 1.86 -4.14
N ALA A 119 -9.60 0.74 -4.00
CA ALA A 119 -8.74 0.47 -2.87
C ALA A 119 -7.32 0.94 -3.18
N ILE A 120 -6.85 1.91 -2.42
CA ILE A 120 -5.50 2.44 -2.53
C ILE A 120 -4.69 1.85 -1.40
N THR A 121 -3.99 0.75 -1.71
CA THR A 121 -3.29 -0.05 -0.72
C THR A 121 -1.80 -0.09 -1.00
N GLY A 122 -1.03 -0.40 0.02
CA GLY A 122 0.31 -0.93 -0.16
C GLY A 122 0.25 -2.43 -0.49
N ASN A 123 1.40 -3.04 -0.73
CA ASN A 123 1.50 -4.45 -1.13
C ASN A 123 0.86 -5.45 -0.16
N VAL A 124 0.67 -5.06 1.11
CA VAL A 124 0.21 -5.97 2.17
C VAL A 124 -1.21 -6.45 1.97
N LEU A 125 -2.08 -5.62 1.40
CA LEU A 125 -3.51 -5.94 1.27
C LEU A 125 -3.86 -6.60 -0.07
N ARG A 126 -3.03 -6.48 -1.07
CA ARG A 126 -3.24 -7.08 -2.37
C ARG A 126 -3.52 -8.57 -2.27
N ASP A 127 -2.68 -9.29 -1.51
CA ASP A 127 -2.75 -10.74 -1.41
C ASP A 127 -3.99 -11.24 -0.64
N TYR A 128 -4.64 -10.36 0.12
CA TYR A 128 -5.85 -10.68 0.86
C TYR A 128 -7.14 -10.31 0.14
N LEU A 129 -7.09 -9.43 -0.84
CA LEU A 129 -8.29 -8.81 -1.40
C LEU A 129 -8.52 -9.11 -2.88
N THR A 130 -7.48 -9.46 -3.61
CA THR A 130 -7.53 -9.63 -5.07
C THR A 130 -8.58 -10.64 -5.51
N ASP A 131 -8.78 -11.70 -4.74
CA ASP A 131 -9.71 -12.78 -5.05
C ASP A 131 -11.07 -12.62 -4.37
N LEU A 132 -11.24 -11.62 -3.51
CA LEU A 132 -12.45 -11.49 -2.67
C LEU A 132 -13.43 -10.44 -3.16
N PHE A 133 -12.97 -9.38 -3.83
CA PHE A 133 -13.81 -8.25 -4.20
C PHE A 133 -13.56 -7.75 -5.61
N PRO A 134 -14.62 -7.33 -6.31
CA PRO A 134 -14.50 -6.55 -7.54
C PRO A 134 -14.09 -5.11 -7.18
N ILE A 135 -12.87 -4.92 -6.76
CA ILE A 135 -12.33 -3.61 -6.40
C ILE A 135 -11.25 -3.18 -7.37
N LEU A 136 -11.09 -1.86 -7.48
CA LEU A 136 -9.96 -1.24 -8.13
C LEU A 136 -8.87 -1.01 -7.09
N GLU A 137 -7.76 -1.74 -7.18
CA GLU A 137 -6.61 -1.59 -6.29
C GLU A 137 -5.48 -0.83 -6.97
N LEU A 138 -4.87 0.10 -6.24
CA LEU A 138 -3.64 0.78 -6.62
C LEU A 138 -2.52 0.37 -5.68
N GLY A 139 -1.51 -0.30 -6.19
CA GLY A 139 -0.32 -0.67 -5.43
C GLY A 139 0.80 0.35 -5.53
N THR A 140 1.74 0.28 -4.60
CA THR A 140 2.88 1.21 -4.51
C THR A 140 3.94 1.07 -5.60
N SER A 141 3.93 -0.03 -6.35
CA SER A 141 4.86 -0.30 -7.46
C SER A 141 4.21 -0.21 -8.84
N ALA A 142 3.20 0.54 -8.95
CA ALA A 142 2.16 0.53 -9.95
C ALA A 142 2.52 1.02 -11.35
N LYS A 143 3.69 0.78 -11.85
CA LYS A 143 3.95 1.00 -13.29
C LYS A 143 3.41 -0.10 -14.20
N MET A 144 2.90 -1.18 -13.62
CA MET A 144 2.26 -2.27 -14.37
C MET A 144 0.89 -2.59 -13.76
N LEU A 145 -0.12 -1.90 -14.24
CA LEU A 145 -1.51 -2.15 -13.89
C LEU A 145 -2.13 -3.06 -14.95
N SER A 146 -2.52 -4.28 -14.58
CA SER A 146 -3.46 -5.05 -15.38
C SER A 146 -4.87 -4.77 -14.87
N ILE A 147 -5.75 -4.45 -15.78
CA ILE A 147 -7.17 -4.25 -15.47
C ILE A 147 -7.90 -5.51 -15.86
N VAL A 148 -8.45 -6.23 -14.90
CA VAL A 148 -9.34 -7.36 -15.14
C VAL A 148 -10.77 -6.89 -14.97
N LYS A 149 -11.54 -6.91 -16.05
CA LYS A 149 -12.98 -6.64 -15.98
C LYS A 149 -13.68 -7.81 -15.31
N LEU A 150 -14.50 -7.51 -14.33
CA LEU A 150 -15.26 -8.52 -13.60
C LEU A 150 -16.63 -8.74 -14.23
N MET A 151 -17.12 -9.98 -14.20
CA MET A 151 -18.36 -10.38 -14.86
C MET A 151 -19.61 -9.68 -14.30
N GLN A 152 -19.54 -9.22 -13.05
CA GLN A 152 -20.64 -8.51 -12.35
C GLN A 152 -20.52 -6.99 -12.42
N GLY A 153 -19.60 -6.48 -13.24
CA GLY A 153 -19.25 -5.06 -13.30
C GLY A 153 -18.11 -4.69 -12.32
N GLY A 154 -17.42 -3.64 -12.64
CA GLY A 154 -16.20 -3.26 -11.94
C GLY A 154 -14.93 -3.76 -12.60
N GLY A 155 -13.79 -3.36 -12.10
CA GLY A 155 -12.47 -3.76 -12.59
C GLY A 155 -11.54 -4.09 -11.43
N LEU A 156 -10.80 -5.16 -11.55
CA LEU A 156 -9.69 -5.47 -10.70
C LEU A 156 -8.41 -4.94 -11.36
N PHE A 157 -7.65 -4.14 -10.64
CA PHE A 157 -6.33 -3.71 -11.06
C PHE A 157 -5.30 -4.58 -10.36
N GLU A 158 -4.74 -5.52 -11.08
CA GLU A 158 -3.54 -6.19 -10.63
C GLU A 158 -2.35 -5.26 -10.79
N THR A 159 -1.80 -4.83 -9.69
CA THR A 159 -0.43 -4.35 -9.68
C THR A 159 0.44 -5.59 -9.73
N GLY A 160 1.13 -5.82 -10.83
CA GLY A 160 2.04 -6.96 -10.97
C GLY A 160 2.84 -7.17 -9.69
N ALA A 161 3.55 -8.24 -9.46
CA ALA A 161 4.18 -8.68 -8.21
C ALA A 161 4.51 -7.63 -7.12
N GLY A 162 3.83 -6.51 -7.09
CA GLY A 162 3.99 -5.38 -6.18
C GLY A 162 5.39 -4.80 -6.26
N GLY A 163 5.84 -4.08 -5.25
CA GLY A 163 7.18 -3.53 -5.14
C GLY A 163 8.30 -4.56 -5.18
N SER A 164 7.96 -5.82 -5.30
CA SER A 164 8.91 -6.91 -5.39
C SER A 164 9.29 -7.31 -6.82
N ALA A 165 8.69 -6.72 -7.85
CA ALA A 165 9.12 -6.90 -9.23
C ALA A 165 9.96 -5.70 -9.73
N PRO A 166 11.05 -5.37 -9.10
CA PRO A 166 11.63 -4.05 -9.24
C PRO A 166 12.62 -3.92 -10.38
N LYS A 167 12.88 -4.93 -11.10
CA LYS A 167 14.02 -4.89 -12.03
C LYS A 167 13.86 -5.83 -13.20
N HIS A 168 12.68 -5.93 -13.74
CA HIS A 168 12.55 -6.41 -15.10
C HIS A 168 12.59 -5.18 -16.02
N VAL A 169 13.77 -4.65 -16.13
CA VAL A 169 14.18 -3.80 -17.22
C VAL A 169 14.97 -4.65 -18.16
#